data_17ee155855aad2c9e5fb0545bf8c803f
#
_entry.id   17ee155855aad2c9e5fb0545bf8c803f
#
_cell.length_a   1.000
_cell.length_b   1.000
_cell.length_c   1.000
_cell.angle_alpha   90.00
_cell.angle_beta   90.00
_cell.angle_gamma   90.00
#
_symmetry.space_group_name_H-M   'P 1'
#
loop_
_entity.id
_entity.type
_entity.pdbx_description
1 polymer ?
#
loop_
_entity_poly.entity_id
_entity_poly.type
_entity_poly.pdbx_seq_one_letter_code
_entity_poly.pdbx_strand_id
1 'polypeptide(L)'
;MDLILETPRLILREMRHEDANSLFEMDCNPNVHKYLWQKPVVHIDEVYAYIDMVRKQYIDNGIGRFVAITKDTNELIGWTGIKFVNDHVENGNTNFYDYGYRLNEKFWNKGFATEASKAWLDYGFNQMNIQEMNAYTHAENGASNHVLQKVGFNFVEDYPDENGVIWKWWLLKKLEFRNQNLEL
;
A
#
# COMPACT_ATOMS: atom_id res chain seq x y z
N MET A 1 -12.97 -6.62 16.17
CA MET A 1 -13.65 -7.20 14.98
C MET A 1 -12.65 -7.14 13.86
N ASP A 2 -12.22 -8.29 13.34
CA ASP A 2 -11.18 -8.30 12.31
C ASP A 2 -11.75 -7.72 11.02
N LEU A 3 -11.23 -6.59 10.56
CA LEU A 3 -11.61 -6.00 9.28
C LEU A 3 -11.20 -6.94 8.15
N ILE A 4 -12.13 -7.25 7.27
CA ILE A 4 -11.88 -7.98 6.02
C ILE A 4 -12.52 -7.18 4.90
N LEU A 5 -11.75 -6.84 3.87
CA LEU A 5 -12.27 -6.28 2.63
C LEU A 5 -12.19 -7.35 1.54
N GLU A 6 -13.26 -7.47 0.78
CA GLU A 6 -13.35 -8.41 -0.33
C GLU A 6 -13.51 -7.66 -1.65
N THR A 7 -12.82 -8.14 -2.65
CA THR A 7 -12.96 -7.72 -4.04
C THR A 7 -13.40 -8.91 -4.91
N PRO A 8 -13.62 -8.76 -6.20
CA PRO A 8 -13.93 -9.91 -7.06
C PRO A 8 -12.90 -11.05 -6.98
N ARG A 9 -11.60 -10.72 -6.83
CA ARG A 9 -10.52 -11.72 -6.87
C ARG A 9 -9.69 -11.81 -5.59
N LEU A 10 -9.82 -10.85 -4.64
CA LEU A 10 -8.95 -10.76 -3.47
C LEU A 10 -9.75 -10.78 -2.17
N ILE A 11 -9.10 -11.32 -1.14
CA ILE A 11 -9.41 -11.13 0.28
C ILE A 11 -8.27 -10.29 0.87
N LEU A 12 -8.62 -9.15 1.48
CA LEU A 12 -7.68 -8.27 2.17
C LEU A 12 -7.97 -8.37 3.66
N ARG A 13 -6.99 -8.83 4.44
CA ARG A 13 -7.13 -9.01 5.90
C ARG A 13 -5.88 -8.56 6.65
N GLU A 14 -6.01 -8.35 7.94
CA GLU A 14 -4.88 -8.05 8.81
C GLU A 14 -3.76 -9.09 8.68
N MET A 15 -2.51 -8.60 8.80
CA MET A 15 -1.32 -9.46 8.82
C MET A 15 -1.28 -10.33 10.07
N ARG A 16 -0.79 -11.55 9.90
CA ARG A 16 -0.57 -12.54 10.97
C ARG A 16 0.83 -13.10 10.87
N HIS A 17 1.34 -13.68 11.95
CA HIS A 17 2.66 -14.31 11.93
C HIS A 17 2.76 -15.48 10.94
N GLU A 18 1.64 -16.17 10.69
CA GLU A 18 1.55 -17.26 9.70
C GLU A 18 1.83 -16.80 8.26
N ASP A 19 1.72 -15.48 7.98
CA ASP A 19 1.99 -14.90 6.67
C ASP A 19 3.49 -14.72 6.39
N ALA A 20 4.34 -14.86 7.41
CA ALA A 20 5.75 -14.50 7.34
C ALA A 20 6.51 -15.16 6.20
N ASN A 21 6.27 -16.45 5.92
CA ASN A 21 6.98 -17.15 4.84
C ASN A 21 6.66 -16.56 3.45
N SER A 22 5.38 -16.27 3.18
CA SER A 22 4.97 -15.70 1.89
C SER A 22 5.44 -14.25 1.72
N LEU A 23 5.45 -13.48 2.81
CA LEU A 23 6.00 -12.12 2.82
C LEU A 23 7.51 -12.13 2.65
N PHE A 24 8.21 -13.08 3.26
CA PHE A 24 9.66 -13.26 3.10
C PHE A 24 10.01 -13.62 1.65
N GLU A 25 9.27 -14.57 1.02
CA GLU A 25 9.47 -14.91 -0.40
C GLU A 25 9.35 -13.66 -1.30
N MET A 26 8.41 -12.77 -1.00
CA MET A 26 8.26 -11.52 -1.74
C MET A 26 9.42 -10.54 -1.44
N ASP A 27 9.74 -10.33 -0.16
CA ASP A 27 10.66 -9.27 0.27
C ASP A 27 12.14 -9.66 0.14
N CYS A 28 12.48 -10.94 -0.05
CA CYS A 28 13.85 -11.34 -0.43
C CYS A 28 14.14 -11.15 -1.93
N ASN A 29 13.13 -10.87 -2.76
CA ASN A 29 13.30 -10.69 -4.21
C ASN A 29 13.87 -9.30 -4.54
N PRO A 30 15.07 -9.19 -5.15
CA PRO A 30 15.67 -7.90 -5.51
C PRO A 30 14.81 -7.06 -6.46
N ASN A 31 14.03 -7.68 -7.35
CA ASN A 31 13.16 -6.97 -8.29
C ASN A 31 12.05 -6.22 -7.55
N VAL A 32 11.51 -6.78 -6.47
CA VAL A 32 10.53 -6.12 -5.60
C VAL A 32 11.14 -4.90 -4.92
N HIS A 33 12.42 -4.95 -4.58
CA HIS A 33 13.14 -3.86 -3.93
C HIS A 33 13.82 -2.87 -4.87
N LYS A 34 13.70 -3.05 -6.20
CA LYS A 34 14.34 -2.19 -7.20
C LYS A 34 14.07 -0.69 -6.98
N TYR A 35 12.85 -0.36 -6.57
CA TYR A 35 12.40 1.02 -6.32
C TYR A 35 12.14 1.30 -4.82
N LEU A 36 12.73 0.48 -3.92
CA LEU A 36 12.59 0.54 -2.46
C LEU A 36 13.97 0.42 -1.85
N TRP A 37 14.71 1.50 -1.69
CA TRP A 37 16.05 1.54 -1.07
C TRP A 37 17.02 0.40 -1.44
N GLN A 38 16.68 -0.51 -2.35
CA GLN A 38 17.48 -1.65 -2.85
C GLN A 38 18.07 -2.52 -1.73
N LYS A 39 17.30 -2.74 -0.68
CA LYS A 39 17.66 -3.59 0.47
C LYS A 39 16.67 -4.73 0.64
N PRO A 40 16.77 -5.82 -0.15
CA PRO A 40 15.97 -7.02 0.07
C PRO A 40 16.19 -7.57 1.48
N VAL A 41 15.12 -8.13 2.05
CA VAL A 41 15.17 -8.82 3.33
C VAL A 41 16.03 -10.07 3.22
N VAL A 42 16.90 -10.31 4.20
CA VAL A 42 17.83 -11.45 4.20
C VAL A 42 17.52 -12.47 5.30
N HIS A 43 16.79 -12.09 6.34
CA HIS A 43 16.37 -12.96 7.43
C HIS A 43 14.88 -12.85 7.69
N ILE A 44 14.24 -13.99 7.91
CA ILE A 44 12.78 -14.04 8.17
C ILE A 44 12.38 -13.26 9.43
N ASP A 45 13.29 -13.12 10.40
CA ASP A 45 13.04 -12.34 11.62
C ASP A 45 12.72 -10.86 11.32
N GLU A 46 13.25 -10.31 10.22
CA GLU A 46 12.93 -8.95 9.77
C GLU A 46 11.45 -8.85 9.36
N VAL A 47 10.91 -9.93 8.76
CA VAL A 47 9.49 -10.00 8.39
C VAL A 47 8.61 -10.12 9.63
N TYR A 48 9.00 -10.92 10.63
CA TYR A 48 8.27 -10.98 11.89
C TYR A 48 8.23 -9.61 12.58
N ALA A 49 9.37 -8.90 12.63
CA ALA A 49 9.43 -7.55 13.17
C ALA A 49 8.53 -6.57 12.40
N TYR A 50 8.49 -6.67 11.06
CA TYR A 50 7.60 -5.88 10.23
C TYR A 50 6.12 -6.19 10.51
N ILE A 51 5.75 -7.47 10.63
CA ILE A 51 4.37 -7.88 10.99
C ILE A 51 3.98 -7.29 12.34
N ASP A 52 4.85 -7.39 13.35
CA ASP A 52 4.58 -6.83 14.69
C ASP A 52 4.40 -5.32 14.66
N MET A 53 5.24 -4.61 13.90
CA MET A 53 5.10 -3.17 13.68
C MET A 53 3.74 -2.82 13.04
N VAL A 54 3.33 -3.55 11.99
CA VAL A 54 2.05 -3.32 11.32
C VAL A 54 0.88 -3.66 12.26
N ARG A 55 0.96 -4.75 13.00
CA ARG A 55 -0.07 -5.13 13.99
C ARG A 55 -0.22 -4.09 15.11
N LYS A 56 0.89 -3.46 15.50
CA LYS A 56 0.84 -2.33 16.43
C LYS A 56 0.08 -1.14 15.83
N GLN A 57 0.22 -0.86 14.53
CA GLN A 57 -0.55 0.21 13.86
C GLN A 57 -2.06 -0.05 13.92
N TYR A 58 -2.54 -1.30 13.82
CA TYR A 58 -3.96 -1.61 13.98
C TYR A 58 -4.48 -1.21 15.37
N ILE A 59 -3.66 -1.40 16.41
CA ILE A 59 -4.02 -1.06 17.79
C ILE A 59 -3.96 0.47 17.99
N ASP A 60 -2.88 1.10 17.57
CA ASP A 60 -2.61 2.51 17.86
C ASP A 60 -3.43 3.46 16.99
N ASN A 61 -3.62 3.10 15.71
CA ASN A 61 -4.19 3.97 14.68
C ASN A 61 -5.51 3.44 14.08
N GLY A 62 -5.95 2.24 14.48
CA GLY A 62 -7.16 1.59 13.95
C GLY A 62 -7.02 1.08 12.51
N ILE A 63 -5.86 1.24 11.87
CA ILE A 63 -5.59 0.84 10.49
C ILE A 63 -4.09 0.61 10.28
N GLY A 64 -3.74 -0.24 9.29
CA GLY A 64 -2.38 -0.55 8.85
C GLY A 64 -2.41 -1.27 7.51
N ARG A 65 -1.25 -1.76 7.04
CA ARG A 65 -1.16 -2.56 5.82
C ARG A 65 -1.77 -3.94 6.01
N PHE A 66 -2.53 -4.42 5.05
CA PHE A 66 -3.19 -5.73 5.06
C PHE A 66 -2.53 -6.65 4.04
N VAL A 67 -2.53 -7.94 4.28
CA VAL A 67 -2.18 -8.92 3.24
C VAL A 67 -3.29 -9.02 2.22
N ALA A 68 -2.89 -9.27 0.97
CA ALA A 68 -3.78 -9.56 -0.14
C ALA A 68 -3.65 -11.05 -0.52
N ILE A 69 -4.77 -11.75 -0.58
CA ILE A 69 -4.86 -13.19 -0.85
C ILE A 69 -5.80 -13.38 -2.04
N THR A 70 -5.41 -14.19 -3.00
CA THR A 70 -6.27 -14.54 -4.15
C THR A 70 -7.36 -15.52 -3.71
N LYS A 71 -8.60 -15.30 -4.19
CA LYS A 71 -9.74 -16.16 -3.87
C LYS A 71 -9.70 -17.53 -4.58
N ASP A 72 -9.09 -17.59 -5.75
CA ASP A 72 -9.03 -18.79 -6.60
C ASP A 72 -7.99 -19.79 -6.12
N THR A 73 -6.79 -19.32 -5.76
CA THR A 73 -5.67 -20.19 -5.37
C THR A 73 -5.35 -20.12 -3.89
N ASN A 74 -5.98 -19.20 -3.14
CA ASN A 74 -5.68 -18.93 -1.73
C ASN A 74 -4.19 -18.57 -1.48
N GLU A 75 -3.52 -17.97 -2.49
CA GLU A 75 -2.13 -17.54 -2.38
C GLU A 75 -2.06 -16.12 -1.84
N LEU A 76 -1.17 -15.89 -0.87
CA LEU A 76 -0.81 -14.55 -0.44
C LEU A 76 0.08 -13.92 -1.51
N ILE A 77 -0.40 -12.82 -2.10
CA ILE A 77 0.24 -12.13 -3.23
C ILE A 77 1.07 -10.92 -2.83
N GLY A 78 1.01 -10.52 -1.57
CA GLY A 78 1.71 -9.37 -1.03
C GLY A 78 0.86 -8.63 0.00
N TRP A 79 1.11 -7.32 0.16
CA TRP A 79 0.34 -6.47 1.05
C TRP A 79 -0.11 -5.18 0.35
N THR A 80 -1.19 -4.60 0.87
CA THR A 80 -1.79 -3.36 0.39
C THR A 80 -2.55 -2.69 1.53
N GLY A 81 -2.83 -1.40 1.43
CA GLY A 81 -3.69 -0.76 2.42
C GLY A 81 -3.32 0.66 2.76
N ILE A 82 -4.03 1.16 3.76
CA ILE A 82 -3.87 2.49 4.31
C ILE A 82 -3.09 2.38 5.62
N LYS A 83 -2.12 3.26 5.87
CA LYS A 83 -1.54 3.49 7.20
C LYS A 83 -1.70 4.95 7.58
N PHE A 84 -1.76 5.24 8.87
CA PHE A 84 -1.63 6.60 9.38
C PHE A 84 -0.16 6.87 9.72
N VAL A 85 0.43 7.88 9.09
CA VAL A 85 1.83 8.28 9.29
C VAL A 85 1.88 9.36 10.34
N ASN A 86 2.29 8.99 11.56
CA ASN A 86 2.42 9.88 12.70
C ASN A 86 3.76 9.69 13.46
N ASP A 87 4.61 8.82 12.97
CA ASP A 87 5.87 8.38 13.58
C ASP A 87 7.13 8.98 12.92
N HIS A 88 6.97 9.59 11.75
CA HIS A 88 8.05 10.27 11.02
C HIS A 88 7.50 11.40 10.14
N VAL A 89 8.41 12.16 9.55
CA VAL A 89 8.09 13.20 8.55
C VAL A 89 8.42 12.67 7.17
N GLU A 90 7.49 12.75 6.22
CA GLU A 90 7.69 12.42 4.82
C GLU A 90 7.33 13.63 3.95
N ASN A 91 8.24 14.10 3.11
CA ASN A 91 8.08 15.30 2.30
C ASN A 91 7.54 16.52 3.09
N GLY A 92 8.08 16.78 4.29
CA GLY A 92 7.63 17.85 5.17
C GLY A 92 6.27 17.63 5.84
N ASN A 93 5.60 16.51 5.62
CA ASN A 93 4.28 16.19 6.14
C ASN A 93 4.35 15.16 7.26
N THR A 94 3.44 15.27 8.22
CA THR A 94 3.18 14.28 9.27
C THR A 94 1.67 14.24 9.55
N ASN A 95 1.19 13.21 10.25
CA ASN A 95 -0.23 13.02 10.56
C ASN A 95 -1.13 12.94 9.31
N PHE A 96 -0.75 12.10 8.35
CA PHE A 96 -1.51 11.89 7.13
C PHE A 96 -1.78 10.41 6.88
N TYR A 97 -2.81 10.12 6.09
CA TYR A 97 -3.09 8.77 5.61
C TYR A 97 -2.31 8.50 4.32
N ASP A 98 -1.52 7.43 4.34
CA ASP A 98 -0.72 6.95 3.22
C ASP A 98 -1.29 5.65 2.66
N TYR A 99 -1.62 5.65 1.36
CA TYR A 99 -1.96 4.44 0.63
C TYR A 99 -0.72 3.83 -0.02
N GLY A 100 -0.54 2.52 0.10
CA GLY A 100 0.54 1.82 -0.57
C GLY A 100 0.27 0.33 -0.73
N TYR A 101 1.09 -0.29 -1.58
CA TYR A 101 1.07 -1.72 -1.81
C TYR A 101 2.44 -2.23 -2.21
N ARG A 102 2.66 -3.52 -2.00
CA ARG A 102 3.79 -4.30 -2.50
C ARG A 102 3.29 -5.69 -2.84
N LEU A 103 3.56 -6.14 -4.07
CA LEU A 103 3.14 -7.44 -4.56
C LEU A 103 4.36 -8.26 -4.98
N ASN A 104 4.30 -9.57 -4.76
CA ASN A 104 5.26 -10.51 -5.29
C ASN A 104 5.27 -10.43 -6.83
N GLU A 105 6.46 -10.47 -7.43
CA GLU A 105 6.71 -10.28 -8.86
C GLU A 105 5.83 -11.16 -9.76
N LYS A 106 5.57 -12.40 -9.35
CA LYS A 106 4.72 -13.35 -10.10
C LYS A 106 3.27 -12.89 -10.29
N PHE A 107 2.83 -11.86 -9.53
CA PHE A 107 1.48 -11.29 -9.61
C PHE A 107 1.42 -9.90 -10.26
N TRP A 108 2.55 -9.38 -10.75
CA TRP A 108 2.56 -8.09 -11.44
C TRP A 108 1.81 -8.16 -12.77
N ASN A 109 1.36 -7.00 -13.28
CA ASN A 109 0.66 -6.83 -14.56
C ASN A 109 -0.66 -7.61 -14.69
N LYS A 110 -1.22 -8.14 -13.58
CA LYS A 110 -2.49 -8.87 -13.53
C LYS A 110 -3.67 -8.03 -13.04
N GLY A 111 -3.44 -6.73 -12.78
CA GLY A 111 -4.45 -5.78 -12.33
C GLY A 111 -4.78 -5.84 -10.83
N PHE A 112 -4.14 -6.70 -10.05
CA PHE A 112 -4.39 -6.85 -8.62
C PHE A 112 -4.13 -5.57 -7.82
N ALA A 113 -3.06 -4.82 -8.13
CA ALA A 113 -2.78 -3.53 -7.48
C ALA A 113 -3.93 -2.55 -7.69
N THR A 114 -4.42 -2.39 -8.92
CA THR A 114 -5.55 -1.50 -9.22
C THR A 114 -6.83 -1.94 -8.51
N GLU A 115 -7.09 -3.25 -8.47
CA GLU A 115 -8.29 -3.81 -7.82
C GLU A 115 -8.27 -3.56 -6.31
N ALA A 116 -7.15 -3.86 -5.65
CA ALA A 116 -6.98 -3.60 -4.22
C ALA A 116 -7.03 -2.10 -3.90
N SER A 117 -6.40 -1.24 -4.74
CA SER A 117 -6.46 0.22 -4.57
C SER A 117 -7.90 0.73 -4.53
N LYS A 118 -8.73 0.30 -5.47
CA LYS A 118 -10.13 0.75 -5.53
C LYS A 118 -10.90 0.38 -4.25
N ALA A 119 -10.71 -0.83 -3.73
CA ALA A 119 -11.36 -1.27 -2.49
C ALA A 119 -10.90 -0.43 -1.28
N TRP A 120 -9.60 -0.13 -1.19
CA TRP A 120 -9.07 0.69 -0.11
C TRP A 120 -9.49 2.15 -0.19
N LEU A 121 -9.56 2.73 -1.39
CA LEU A 121 -10.06 4.09 -1.58
C LEU A 121 -11.53 4.20 -1.19
N ASP A 122 -12.36 3.24 -1.60
CA ASP A 122 -13.76 3.19 -1.19
C ASP A 122 -13.89 3.09 0.33
N TYR A 123 -13.17 2.16 0.96
CA TYR A 123 -13.17 1.99 2.41
C TYR A 123 -12.69 3.24 3.14
N GLY A 124 -11.55 3.80 2.73
CA GLY A 124 -10.96 4.99 3.36
C GLY A 124 -11.86 6.21 3.28
N PHE A 125 -12.44 6.51 2.11
CA PHE A 125 -13.27 7.69 1.94
C PHE A 125 -14.70 7.52 2.47
N ASN A 126 -15.29 6.35 2.34
CA ASN A 126 -16.70 6.15 2.67
C ASN A 126 -16.93 5.54 4.06
N GLN A 127 -16.03 4.68 4.56
CA GLN A 127 -16.16 4.05 5.86
C GLN A 127 -15.34 4.76 6.94
N MET A 128 -14.06 5.05 6.67
CA MET A 128 -13.20 5.77 7.62
C MET A 128 -13.43 7.29 7.59
N ASN A 129 -14.15 7.81 6.61
CA ASN A 129 -14.39 9.25 6.42
C ASN A 129 -13.12 10.09 6.26
N ILE A 130 -12.05 9.50 5.72
CA ILE A 130 -10.81 10.21 5.40
C ILE A 130 -11.13 11.33 4.41
N GLN A 131 -10.54 12.51 4.56
CA GLN A 131 -10.77 13.65 3.66
C GLN A 131 -9.72 13.72 2.55
N GLU A 132 -8.49 13.31 2.85
CA GLU A 132 -7.36 13.33 1.93
C GLU A 132 -6.52 12.06 2.14
N MET A 133 -6.10 11.44 1.06
CA MET A 133 -5.23 10.28 1.06
C MET A 133 -4.00 10.58 0.21
N ASN A 134 -2.84 10.31 0.78
CA ASN A 134 -1.56 10.50 0.12
C ASN A 134 -1.00 9.16 -0.35
N ALA A 135 -0.04 9.21 -1.25
CA ALA A 135 0.83 8.11 -1.61
C ALA A 135 2.17 8.67 -2.08
N TYR A 136 3.23 7.89 -1.96
CA TYR A 136 4.52 8.27 -2.53
C TYR A 136 5.17 7.07 -3.24
N THR A 137 5.87 7.36 -4.31
CA THR A 137 6.48 6.37 -5.19
C THR A 137 7.83 6.85 -5.69
N HIS A 138 8.76 5.93 -5.89
CA HIS A 138 10.00 6.26 -6.59
C HIS A 138 9.68 6.87 -7.96
N ALA A 139 10.35 7.94 -8.35
CA ALA A 139 10.05 8.68 -9.59
C ALA A 139 10.09 7.78 -10.83
N GLU A 140 11.03 6.83 -10.88
CA GLU A 140 11.20 5.89 -12.01
C GLU A 140 10.29 4.66 -11.93
N ASN A 141 9.49 4.49 -10.88
CA ASN A 141 8.56 3.37 -10.78
C ASN A 141 7.29 3.62 -11.62
N GLY A 142 7.45 3.56 -12.94
CA GLY A 142 6.36 3.85 -13.89
C GLY A 142 5.12 2.98 -13.67
N ALA A 143 5.29 1.72 -13.26
CA ALA A 143 4.16 0.83 -12.99
C ALA A 143 3.31 1.34 -11.80
N SER A 144 3.95 1.71 -10.69
CA SER A 144 3.26 2.23 -9.52
C SER A 144 2.63 3.61 -9.79
N ASN A 145 3.37 4.48 -10.48
CA ASN A 145 2.88 5.79 -10.91
C ASN A 145 1.61 5.66 -11.75
N HIS A 146 1.62 4.73 -12.72
CA HIS A 146 0.44 4.45 -13.56
C HIS A 146 -0.76 3.94 -12.77
N VAL A 147 -0.55 3.05 -11.78
CA VAL A 147 -1.65 2.56 -10.92
C VAL A 147 -2.26 3.71 -10.15
N LEU A 148 -1.46 4.59 -9.52
CA LEU A 148 -1.98 5.72 -8.75
C LEU A 148 -2.79 6.68 -9.64
N GLN A 149 -2.28 7.03 -10.81
CA GLN A 149 -3.03 7.84 -11.79
C GLN A 149 -4.36 7.18 -12.18
N LYS A 150 -4.32 5.88 -12.49
CA LYS A 150 -5.50 5.12 -12.91
C LYS A 150 -6.60 5.05 -11.86
N VAL A 151 -6.24 5.10 -10.57
CA VAL A 151 -7.21 5.07 -9.47
C VAL A 151 -7.56 6.47 -8.94
N GLY A 152 -7.07 7.52 -9.62
CA GLY A 152 -7.51 8.89 -9.44
C GLY A 152 -6.62 9.78 -8.60
N PHE A 153 -5.44 9.33 -8.16
CA PHE A 153 -4.48 10.21 -7.50
C PHE A 153 -3.93 11.25 -8.46
N ASN A 154 -3.83 12.49 -7.98
CA ASN A 154 -3.18 13.59 -8.67
C ASN A 154 -1.71 13.66 -8.25
N PHE A 155 -0.82 13.81 -9.24
CA PHE A 155 0.57 14.13 -8.98
C PHE A 155 0.67 15.55 -8.40
N VAL A 156 1.44 15.71 -7.32
CA VAL A 156 1.65 17.01 -6.67
C VAL A 156 3.03 17.54 -7.01
N GLU A 157 4.08 16.79 -6.66
CA GLU A 157 5.47 17.23 -6.86
C GLU A 157 6.46 16.06 -6.80
N ASP A 158 7.65 16.31 -7.32
CA ASP A 158 8.83 15.49 -7.08
C ASP A 158 9.59 16.05 -5.87
N TYR A 159 10.09 15.18 -5.00
CA TYR A 159 10.92 15.58 -3.86
C TYR A 159 12.08 14.60 -3.64
N PRO A 160 13.25 15.07 -3.19
CA PRO A 160 14.36 14.20 -2.82
C PRO A 160 14.21 13.67 -1.40
N ASP A 161 14.58 12.41 -1.19
CA ASP A 161 14.84 11.91 0.16
C ASP A 161 16.22 12.37 0.68
N GLU A 162 16.59 11.95 1.88
CA GLU A 162 17.88 12.25 2.52
C GLU A 162 19.12 11.76 1.73
N ASN A 163 18.94 10.78 0.84
CA ASN A 163 19.98 10.22 -0.02
C ASN A 163 19.96 10.82 -1.44
N GLY A 164 19.08 11.79 -1.70
CA GLY A 164 18.92 12.41 -3.01
C GLY A 164 18.12 11.59 -4.02
N VAL A 165 17.48 10.49 -3.59
CA VAL A 165 16.57 9.71 -4.44
C VAL A 165 15.29 10.49 -4.64
N ILE A 166 14.84 10.59 -5.90
CA ILE A 166 13.64 11.35 -6.23
C ILE A 166 12.40 10.50 -6.08
N TRP A 167 11.47 10.98 -5.26
CA TRP A 167 10.15 10.42 -5.04
C TRP A 167 9.08 11.34 -5.61
N LYS A 168 7.93 10.77 -5.96
CA LYS A 168 6.73 11.48 -6.38
C LYS A 168 5.72 11.49 -5.24
N TRP A 169 5.22 12.67 -4.92
CA TRP A 169 4.13 12.86 -3.97
C TRP A 169 2.79 12.90 -4.69
N TRP A 170 1.84 12.12 -4.22
CA TRP A 170 0.51 11.98 -4.79
C TRP A 170 -0.55 12.31 -3.76
N LEU A 171 -1.66 12.90 -4.20
CA LEU A 171 -2.79 13.25 -3.36
C LEU A 171 -4.11 12.91 -4.06
N LEU A 172 -5.06 12.36 -3.29
CA LEU A 172 -6.44 12.20 -3.70
C LEU A 172 -7.37 12.74 -2.60
N LYS A 173 -8.26 13.67 -2.96
CA LYS A 173 -9.25 14.24 -2.05
C LYS A 173 -10.58 13.50 -2.18
N LYS A 174 -11.30 13.37 -1.07
CA LYS A 174 -12.60 12.69 -1.01
C LYS A 174 -13.61 13.24 -2.04
N LEU A 175 -13.64 14.56 -2.23
CA LEU A 175 -14.53 15.19 -3.18
C LEU A 175 -14.22 14.77 -4.63
N GLU A 176 -12.94 14.70 -4.98
CA GLU A 176 -12.47 14.27 -6.30
C GLU A 176 -12.80 12.80 -6.55
N PHE A 177 -12.58 11.94 -5.55
CA PHE A 177 -12.95 10.52 -5.61
C PHE A 177 -14.45 10.33 -5.85
N ARG A 178 -15.31 11.09 -5.17
CA ARG A 178 -16.76 11.03 -5.37
C ARG A 178 -17.16 11.45 -6.78
N ASN A 179 -16.61 12.53 -7.31
CA ASN A 179 -16.94 13.03 -8.64
C ASN A 179 -16.54 12.01 -9.73
N GLN A 180 -15.38 11.37 -9.62
CA GLN A 180 -14.93 10.33 -10.55
C GLN A 180 -15.86 9.11 -10.57
N ASN A 181 -16.53 8.78 -9.45
CA ASN A 181 -17.43 7.63 -9.35
C ASN A 181 -18.92 7.98 -9.67
N LEU A 182 -19.25 9.26 -9.85
CA LEU A 182 -20.58 9.69 -10.29
C LEU A 182 -20.71 9.75 -11.83
N GLU A 183 -19.58 9.69 -12.54
CA GLU A 183 -19.52 9.71 -14.02
C GLU A 183 -19.50 8.31 -14.66
N LEU A 184 -19.62 7.25 -13.84
CA LEU A 184 -19.71 5.84 -14.26
C LEU A 184 -21.11 5.29 -14.03
#